data_0a23e95eb50c8e74bf1bc5905e28be47
#
_entry.id   0a23e95eb50c8e74bf1bc5905e28be47
#
_cell.length_a   1.000
_cell.length_b   1.000
_cell.length_c   1.000
_cell.angle_alpha   90.00
_cell.angle_beta   90.00
_cell.angle_gamma   90.00
#
_symmetry.space_group_name_H-M   'P 1'
#
loop_
_entity.id
_entity.type
_entity.pdbx_description
1 polymer ?
#
loop_
_entity_poly.entity_id
_entity_poly.type
_entity_poly.pdbx_seq_one_letter_code
_entity_poly.pdbx_strand_id
1 'polypeptide(L)'
;MSVEKQSFGTTKKGEAISLYTVTNKNGMVMKVTDFGAILVSVLVPDKNGVLTDVVLGYDHGEDYQVNTPHFGATIGRNGNRIENASFVLNGKMIQLTPNENGNNLHSGPDGFEFMMWEAESKEQAIAFRHHSPDGEQGFPGNFDVTVTYTLTDDNAVEIHYEGISDQDTVANMTNHSYFNLGGHDSGNVYEQTLQLNATTYTPVSDSKSIPTGELAPVAGTPMDFTEPKAIGKEIDADFEQLQMTGGYDHNFVLDKPEGAFDWMAKAYCEKTGIAMEAYTDCPAVQFYAANFLNNEKGKNGAVYDKRHAFCLESQYCPNAVNDTHFAQPFLKAGEKYDTKTVYRFLVK
;
A
#
# COMPACT_ATOMS: atom_id res chain seq x y z
N MET A 1 15.40 17.63 -15.39
CA MET A 1 14.65 16.37 -15.54
C MET A 1 13.22 16.74 -15.84
N SER A 2 12.55 16.09 -16.78
CA SER A 2 11.16 16.39 -17.14
C SER A 2 10.30 15.19 -16.81
N VAL A 3 9.10 15.45 -16.31
CA VAL A 3 8.05 14.45 -16.25
C VAL A 3 7.50 14.27 -17.65
N GLU A 4 7.49 13.04 -18.16
CA GLU A 4 6.89 12.70 -19.44
C GLU A 4 5.44 12.25 -19.20
N LYS A 5 4.49 12.82 -19.96
CA LYS A 5 3.07 12.43 -19.93
C LYS A 5 2.72 11.75 -21.24
N GLN A 6 2.05 10.59 -21.16
CA GLN A 6 1.54 9.88 -22.32
C GLN A 6 0.11 9.36 -22.08
N SER A 7 -0.61 9.03 -23.15
CA SER A 7 -1.90 8.35 -23.04
C SER A 7 -1.70 6.95 -22.46
N PHE A 8 -2.58 6.58 -21.54
CA PHE A 8 -2.53 5.26 -20.90
C PHE A 8 -3.84 4.49 -21.08
N GLY A 9 -4.85 5.12 -21.66
CA GLY A 9 -6.14 4.51 -21.94
C GLY A 9 -7.31 5.45 -21.70
N THR A 10 -8.48 4.86 -21.48
CA THR A 10 -9.73 5.61 -21.31
C THR A 10 -10.61 4.91 -20.28
N THR A 11 -11.28 5.65 -19.41
CA THR A 11 -12.26 5.08 -18.48
C THR A 11 -13.52 4.60 -19.21
N LYS A 12 -14.31 3.74 -18.57
CA LYS A 12 -15.64 3.33 -19.06
C LYS A 12 -16.59 4.51 -19.27
N LYS A 13 -16.32 5.66 -18.65
CA LYS A 13 -17.08 6.92 -18.81
C LYS A 13 -16.54 7.79 -19.95
N GLY A 14 -15.46 7.38 -20.62
CA GLY A 14 -14.82 8.13 -21.72
C GLY A 14 -13.80 9.18 -21.28
N GLU A 15 -13.37 9.19 -20.03
CA GLU A 15 -12.33 10.08 -19.52
C GLU A 15 -10.95 9.55 -19.91
N ALA A 16 -10.05 10.42 -20.39
CA ALA A 16 -8.70 10.01 -20.78
C ALA A 16 -7.83 9.74 -19.56
N ILE A 17 -7.21 8.56 -19.53
CA ILE A 17 -6.23 8.17 -18.51
C ILE A 17 -4.83 8.48 -19.02
N SER A 18 -3.99 9.07 -18.15
CA SER A 18 -2.63 9.44 -18.46
C SER A 18 -1.62 8.66 -17.60
N LEU A 19 -0.49 8.32 -18.19
CA LEU A 19 0.67 7.78 -17.50
C LEU A 19 1.77 8.86 -17.43
N TYR A 20 2.31 9.05 -16.25
CA TYR A 20 3.40 10.00 -15.98
C TYR A 20 4.66 9.21 -15.67
N THR A 21 5.74 9.50 -16.36
CA THR A 21 7.05 8.86 -16.20
C THR A 21 8.07 9.87 -15.67
N VAL A 22 8.75 9.49 -14.59
CA VAL A 22 9.86 10.26 -14.00
C VAL A 22 11.11 9.39 -14.05
N THR A 23 12.22 9.97 -14.52
CA THR A 23 13.53 9.31 -14.50
C THR A 23 14.49 10.18 -13.68
N ASN A 24 15.16 9.58 -12.68
CA ASN A 24 16.16 10.29 -11.88
C ASN A 24 17.56 10.26 -12.55
N LYS A 25 18.53 10.93 -11.94
CA LYS A 25 19.92 11.00 -12.46
C LYS A 25 20.63 9.66 -12.53
N ASN A 26 20.21 8.68 -11.74
CA ASN A 26 20.81 7.37 -11.69
C ASN A 26 20.15 6.36 -12.66
N GLY A 27 19.20 6.83 -13.48
CA GLY A 27 18.48 6.00 -14.45
C GLY A 27 17.34 5.18 -13.88
N MET A 28 17.01 5.31 -12.58
CA MET A 28 15.81 4.72 -12.02
C MET A 28 14.56 5.40 -12.59
N VAL A 29 13.49 4.64 -12.84
CA VAL A 29 12.26 5.13 -13.44
C VAL A 29 11.05 4.81 -12.55
N MET A 30 10.19 5.80 -12.36
CA MET A 30 8.88 5.64 -11.71
C MET A 30 7.78 5.99 -12.71
N LYS A 31 6.73 5.17 -12.77
CA LYS A 31 5.53 5.46 -13.57
C LYS A 31 4.30 5.45 -12.68
N VAL A 32 3.49 6.51 -12.78
CA VAL A 32 2.24 6.67 -12.03
C VAL A 32 1.12 7.14 -12.95
N THR A 33 -0.13 6.86 -12.63
CA THR A 33 -1.30 7.24 -13.44
C THR A 33 -2.28 8.09 -12.66
N ASP A 34 -3.01 8.98 -13.37
CA ASP A 34 -4.07 9.82 -12.82
C ASP A 34 -5.40 9.07 -12.53
N PHE A 35 -5.53 7.82 -12.96
CA PHE A 35 -6.59 6.95 -12.50
C PHE A 35 -6.15 6.26 -11.21
N GLY A 36 -6.87 6.49 -10.10
CA GLY A 36 -6.58 5.91 -8.79
C GLY A 36 -5.29 6.39 -8.13
N ALA A 37 -4.59 7.38 -8.72
CA ALA A 37 -3.24 7.79 -8.32
C ALA A 37 -2.32 6.56 -8.10
N ILE A 38 -2.30 5.65 -9.07
CA ILE A 38 -1.69 4.31 -8.96
C ILE A 38 -0.20 4.35 -9.32
N LEU A 39 0.63 3.66 -8.53
CA LEU A 39 2.02 3.35 -8.85
C LEU A 39 2.08 2.15 -9.81
N VAL A 40 2.37 2.42 -11.09
CA VAL A 40 2.30 1.43 -12.19
C VAL A 40 3.60 0.66 -12.34
N SER A 41 4.75 1.34 -12.23
CA SER A 41 6.08 0.74 -12.44
C SER A 41 7.14 1.43 -11.60
N VAL A 42 8.11 0.64 -11.14
CA VAL A 42 9.36 1.11 -10.53
C VAL A 42 10.50 0.31 -11.13
N LEU A 43 11.23 0.92 -12.07
CA LEU A 43 12.37 0.28 -12.72
C LEU A 43 13.67 0.64 -12.00
N VAL A 44 14.28 -0.36 -11.39
CA VAL A 44 15.51 -0.22 -10.59
C VAL A 44 16.66 -0.89 -11.35
N PRO A 45 17.82 -0.25 -11.51
CA PRO A 45 19.01 -0.94 -12.02
C PRO A 45 19.39 -2.11 -11.08
N ASP A 46 19.56 -3.30 -11.61
CA ASP A 46 20.07 -4.45 -10.88
C ASP A 46 21.62 -4.42 -10.75
N LYS A 47 22.22 -5.43 -10.12
CA LYS A 47 23.68 -5.55 -9.97
C LYS A 47 24.47 -5.60 -11.29
N ASN A 48 23.81 -5.83 -12.42
CA ASN A 48 24.39 -5.82 -13.75
C ASN A 48 24.07 -4.54 -14.54
N GLY A 49 23.35 -3.60 -13.93
CA GLY A 49 22.87 -2.36 -14.54
C GLY A 49 21.65 -2.54 -15.44
N VAL A 50 20.96 -3.70 -15.38
CA VAL A 50 19.72 -3.95 -16.12
C VAL A 50 18.55 -3.35 -15.35
N LEU A 51 17.73 -2.52 -16.01
CA LEU A 51 16.51 -1.96 -15.42
C LEU A 51 15.48 -3.08 -15.20
N THR A 52 15.17 -3.33 -13.94
CA THR A 52 14.24 -4.37 -13.49
C THR A 52 13.01 -3.70 -12.90
N ASP A 53 11.82 -3.96 -13.45
CA ASP A 53 10.57 -3.46 -12.89
C ASP A 53 10.17 -4.31 -11.67
N VAL A 54 10.19 -3.70 -10.50
CA VAL A 54 10.03 -4.39 -9.21
C VAL A 54 8.62 -4.34 -8.64
N VAL A 55 7.62 -3.87 -9.39
CA VAL A 55 6.21 -3.88 -8.96
C VAL A 55 5.31 -4.58 -9.97
N LEU A 56 4.31 -5.30 -9.49
CA LEU A 56 3.25 -5.89 -10.31
C LEU A 56 2.27 -4.80 -10.78
N GLY A 57 1.57 -5.06 -11.89
CA GLY A 57 0.57 -4.13 -12.44
C GLY A 57 0.10 -4.56 -13.82
N TYR A 58 -0.55 -3.65 -14.52
CA TYR A 58 -1.12 -3.84 -15.86
C TYR A 58 -0.47 -2.93 -16.90
N ASP A 59 -0.62 -3.30 -18.19
CA ASP A 59 -0.07 -2.55 -19.33
C ASP A 59 -0.93 -1.35 -19.73
N HIS A 60 -2.23 -1.36 -19.40
CA HIS A 60 -3.19 -0.34 -19.85
C HIS A 60 -4.01 0.20 -18.69
N GLY A 61 -4.37 1.48 -18.76
CA GLY A 61 -5.19 2.14 -17.74
C GLY A 61 -6.59 1.56 -17.61
N GLU A 62 -7.14 1.00 -18.70
CA GLU A 62 -8.43 0.30 -18.70
C GLU A 62 -8.48 -0.88 -17.75
N ASP A 63 -7.36 -1.61 -17.61
CA ASP A 63 -7.29 -2.82 -16.78
C ASP A 63 -7.38 -2.48 -15.29
N TYR A 64 -6.92 -1.30 -14.88
CA TYR A 64 -7.02 -0.82 -13.50
C TYR A 64 -8.46 -0.49 -13.06
N GLN A 65 -9.43 -0.39 -14.00
CA GLN A 65 -10.85 -0.21 -13.64
C GLN A 65 -11.50 -1.48 -13.08
N VAL A 66 -10.78 -2.60 -13.11
CA VAL A 66 -11.18 -3.90 -12.54
C VAL A 66 -9.99 -4.45 -11.73
N ASN A 67 -9.31 -3.60 -10.99
CA ASN A 67 -8.11 -3.92 -10.22
C ASN A 67 -8.45 -4.67 -8.92
N THR A 68 -8.98 -5.89 -9.04
CA THR A 68 -9.34 -6.71 -7.88
C THR A 68 -8.18 -6.93 -6.89
N PRO A 69 -6.91 -7.07 -7.32
CA PRO A 69 -5.79 -7.17 -6.41
C PRO A 69 -5.33 -5.83 -5.82
N HIS A 70 -5.87 -4.69 -6.26
CA HIS A 70 -5.44 -3.35 -5.84
C HIS A 70 -3.99 -3.00 -6.25
N PHE A 71 -3.47 -3.52 -7.37
CA PHE A 71 -2.09 -3.27 -7.80
C PHE A 71 -1.74 -1.80 -7.81
N GLY A 72 -0.76 -1.41 -6.98
CA GLY A 72 -0.21 -0.07 -6.88
C GLY A 72 -1.17 1.02 -6.42
N ALA A 73 -2.38 0.65 -5.99
CA ALA A 73 -3.48 1.56 -5.70
C ALA A 73 -3.16 2.52 -4.55
N THR A 74 -3.60 3.77 -4.70
CA THR A 74 -3.77 4.68 -3.57
C THR A 74 -5.07 4.35 -2.87
N ILE A 75 -4.96 3.85 -1.65
CA ILE A 75 -6.10 3.45 -0.83
C ILE A 75 -6.51 4.60 0.12
N GLY A 76 -7.77 4.90 0.15
CA GLY A 76 -8.36 5.94 1.01
C GLY A 76 -9.90 6.00 0.89
N ARG A 77 -10.57 6.67 1.89
CA ARG A 77 -9.97 7.39 3.04
C ARG A 77 -9.31 6.47 4.09
N ASN A 78 -9.74 5.21 4.23
CA ASN A 78 -9.23 4.27 5.22
C ASN A 78 -8.74 2.99 4.55
N GLY A 79 -7.46 2.71 4.71
CA GLY A 79 -6.84 1.43 4.34
C GLY A 79 -7.25 0.31 5.29
N ASN A 80 -7.16 -0.93 4.80
CA ASN A 80 -7.52 -2.14 5.53
C ASN A 80 -9.00 -2.18 5.98
N ARG A 81 -9.33 -3.00 6.98
CA ARG A 81 -10.72 -3.35 7.36
C ARG A 81 -11.28 -2.50 8.49
N ILE A 82 -12.60 -2.22 8.39
CA ILE A 82 -13.44 -1.73 9.48
C ILE A 82 -14.55 -2.76 9.67
N GLU A 83 -14.61 -3.35 10.87
CA GLU A 83 -15.54 -4.41 11.24
C GLU A 83 -17.00 -3.94 11.10
N ASN A 84 -17.87 -4.82 10.57
CA ASN A 84 -19.28 -4.55 10.33
C ASN A 84 -19.53 -3.27 9.51
N ALA A 85 -18.52 -2.77 8.77
CA ALA A 85 -18.58 -1.54 8.00
C ALA A 85 -19.14 -0.35 8.80
N SER A 86 -18.81 -0.24 10.09
CA SER A 86 -19.35 0.81 10.95
C SER A 86 -18.41 1.19 12.09
N PHE A 87 -18.53 2.44 12.56
CA PHE A 87 -17.81 2.94 13.73
C PHE A 87 -18.56 4.10 14.38
N VAL A 88 -18.17 4.48 15.58
CA VAL A 88 -18.75 5.62 16.30
C VAL A 88 -17.82 6.83 16.20
N LEU A 89 -18.32 7.94 15.69
CA LEU A 89 -17.62 9.22 15.66
C LEU A 89 -18.48 10.30 16.34
N ASN A 90 -17.93 10.95 17.37
CA ASN A 90 -18.63 12.00 18.14
C ASN A 90 -20.02 11.56 18.66
N GLY A 91 -20.12 10.30 19.10
CA GLY A 91 -21.35 9.71 19.63
C GLY A 91 -22.40 9.34 18.57
N LYS A 92 -22.09 9.47 17.29
CA LYS A 92 -22.95 9.05 16.18
C LYS A 92 -22.40 7.79 15.52
N MET A 93 -23.27 6.83 15.23
CA MET A 93 -22.93 5.68 14.41
C MET A 93 -22.76 6.13 12.95
N ILE A 94 -21.59 5.86 12.39
CA ILE A 94 -21.28 6.05 10.97
C ILE A 94 -21.36 4.68 10.32
N GLN A 95 -22.16 4.58 9.26
CA GLN A 95 -22.32 3.36 8.46
C GLN A 95 -21.61 3.54 7.12
N LEU A 96 -20.66 2.66 6.84
CA LEU A 96 -19.96 2.58 5.56
C LEU A 96 -20.62 1.53 4.65
N THR A 97 -20.21 1.51 3.40
CA THR A 97 -20.61 0.48 2.45
C THR A 97 -19.79 -0.79 2.69
N PRO A 98 -20.42 -1.94 3.04
CA PRO A 98 -19.71 -3.20 3.16
C PRO A 98 -19.33 -3.73 1.76
N ASN A 99 -18.13 -4.26 1.61
CA ASN A 99 -17.64 -4.84 0.34
C ASN A 99 -16.89 -6.17 0.51
N GLU A 100 -16.60 -6.57 1.77
CA GLU A 100 -15.86 -7.82 2.02
C GLU A 100 -16.33 -8.48 3.31
N ASN A 101 -17.00 -9.64 3.21
CA ASN A 101 -17.49 -10.45 4.36
C ASN A 101 -18.34 -9.67 5.39
N GLY A 102 -19.04 -8.62 4.97
CA GLY A 102 -19.81 -7.72 5.83
C GLY A 102 -19.01 -6.58 6.44
N ASN A 103 -17.70 -6.55 6.22
CA ASN A 103 -16.80 -5.48 6.63
C ASN A 103 -16.63 -4.44 5.50
N ASN A 104 -16.10 -3.27 5.84
CA ASN A 104 -15.58 -2.33 4.86
C ASN A 104 -14.08 -2.59 4.71
N LEU A 105 -13.62 -2.88 3.50
CA LEU A 105 -12.22 -3.04 3.12
C LEU A 105 -11.85 -1.90 2.17
N HIS A 106 -10.72 -1.22 2.44
CA HIS A 106 -10.15 -0.20 1.57
C HIS A 106 -11.13 0.90 1.15
N SER A 107 -11.99 1.32 2.09
CA SER A 107 -13.03 2.34 1.95
C SER A 107 -14.25 1.94 1.09
N GLY A 108 -14.35 0.70 0.66
CA GLY A 108 -15.54 0.20 -0.03
C GLY A 108 -15.36 0.04 -1.55
N PRO A 109 -16.46 -0.26 -2.29
CA PRO A 109 -16.37 -0.68 -3.68
C PRO A 109 -15.92 0.42 -4.66
N ASP A 110 -16.09 1.68 -4.29
CA ASP A 110 -15.74 2.85 -5.11
C ASP A 110 -14.74 3.74 -4.35
N GLY A 111 -13.71 3.15 -3.76
CA GLY A 111 -12.64 3.86 -3.05
C GLY A 111 -11.77 4.71 -3.99
N PHE A 112 -10.79 5.39 -3.42
CA PHE A 112 -9.91 6.34 -4.14
C PHE A 112 -9.19 5.75 -5.36
N GLU A 113 -8.95 4.46 -5.37
CA GLU A 113 -8.31 3.74 -6.47
C GLU A 113 -9.14 3.67 -7.76
N PHE A 114 -10.45 3.92 -7.68
CA PHE A 114 -11.37 3.92 -8.83
C PHE A 114 -11.75 5.33 -9.29
N MET A 115 -11.14 6.37 -8.72
CA MET A 115 -11.41 7.78 -9.05
C MET A 115 -10.39 8.33 -10.04
N MET A 116 -10.83 9.29 -10.87
CA MET A 116 -9.91 10.15 -11.61
C MET A 116 -9.39 11.25 -10.69
N TRP A 117 -8.08 11.50 -10.77
CA TRP A 117 -7.39 12.52 -9.98
C TRP A 117 -6.88 13.64 -10.88
N GLU A 118 -6.92 14.86 -10.40
CA GLU A 118 -6.28 15.98 -11.07
C GLU A 118 -4.77 15.91 -10.87
N ALA A 119 -4.01 15.83 -11.96
CA ALA A 119 -2.56 15.68 -11.91
C ALA A 119 -1.82 16.99 -12.20
N GLU A 120 -0.87 17.34 -11.33
CA GLU A 120 0.07 18.43 -11.51
C GLU A 120 1.51 17.91 -11.51
N SER A 121 2.22 18.06 -12.62
CA SER A 121 3.63 17.69 -12.73
C SER A 121 4.53 18.76 -12.16
N LYS A 122 5.50 18.34 -11.33
CA LYS A 122 6.61 19.14 -10.82
C LYS A 122 7.93 18.46 -11.23
N GLU A 123 9.06 19.10 -10.98
CA GLU A 123 10.37 18.70 -11.55
C GLU A 123 10.71 17.20 -11.46
N GLN A 124 10.50 16.56 -10.32
CA GLN A 124 10.73 15.12 -10.06
C GLN A 124 9.52 14.46 -9.40
N ALA A 125 8.37 15.12 -9.42
CA ALA A 125 7.19 14.70 -8.69
C ALA A 125 5.92 14.91 -9.51
N ILE A 126 4.91 14.10 -9.20
CA ILE A 126 3.54 14.27 -9.67
C ILE A 126 2.65 14.37 -8.44
N ALA A 127 1.90 15.46 -8.32
CA ALA A 127 0.86 15.63 -7.31
C ALA A 127 -0.50 15.29 -7.92
N PHE A 128 -1.20 14.39 -7.30
CA PHE A 128 -2.58 14.00 -7.63
C PHE A 128 -3.52 14.58 -6.58
N ARG A 129 -4.54 15.32 -7.01
CA ARG A 129 -5.54 15.94 -6.14
C ARG A 129 -6.90 15.32 -6.37
N HIS A 130 -7.62 15.08 -5.29
CA HIS A 130 -9.00 14.61 -5.31
C HIS A 130 -9.83 15.35 -4.26
N HIS A 131 -11.05 15.72 -4.62
CA HIS A 131 -12.07 16.23 -3.71
C HIS A 131 -13.04 15.10 -3.40
N SER A 132 -12.97 14.57 -2.19
CA SER A 132 -13.88 13.53 -1.70
C SER A 132 -15.03 14.21 -0.95
N PRO A 133 -16.27 14.25 -1.50
CA PRO A 133 -17.38 14.96 -0.90
C PRO A 133 -17.90 14.29 0.38
N ASP A 134 -18.60 15.07 1.22
CA ASP A 134 -19.27 14.55 2.42
C ASP A 134 -20.18 13.37 2.08
N GLY A 135 -20.00 12.25 2.80
CA GLY A 135 -20.74 11.02 2.60
C GLY A 135 -20.20 10.08 1.51
N GLU A 136 -19.10 10.42 0.82
CA GLU A 136 -18.46 9.49 -0.12
C GLU A 136 -18.07 8.20 0.61
N GLN A 137 -18.49 7.04 0.07
CA GLN A 137 -18.38 5.71 0.71
C GLN A 137 -18.93 5.64 2.15
N GLY A 138 -19.67 6.66 2.62
CA GLY A 138 -20.22 6.78 3.97
C GLY A 138 -19.36 7.59 4.94
N PHE A 139 -18.17 8.04 4.54
CA PHE A 139 -17.31 8.84 5.42
C PHE A 139 -17.81 10.30 5.53
N PRO A 140 -17.85 10.89 6.76
CA PRO A 140 -18.29 12.26 6.97
C PRO A 140 -17.25 13.28 6.52
N GLY A 141 -17.74 14.47 6.14
CA GLY A 141 -16.96 15.65 5.78
C GLY A 141 -16.45 15.65 4.33
N ASN A 142 -16.35 16.85 3.76
CA ASN A 142 -15.61 17.06 2.54
C ASN A 142 -14.11 16.92 2.85
N PHE A 143 -13.40 16.12 2.10
CA PHE A 143 -11.97 15.86 2.30
C PHE A 143 -11.19 16.19 1.02
N ASP A 144 -10.47 17.32 1.05
CA ASP A 144 -9.56 17.69 -0.01
C ASP A 144 -8.20 17.01 0.22
N VAL A 145 -7.80 16.13 -0.68
CA VAL A 145 -6.61 15.31 -0.52
C VAL A 145 -5.65 15.45 -1.69
N THR A 146 -4.36 15.42 -1.38
CA THR A 146 -3.27 15.41 -2.36
C THR A 146 -2.34 14.24 -2.06
N VAL A 147 -2.02 13.45 -3.08
CA VAL A 147 -0.98 12.41 -3.03
C VAL A 147 0.14 12.81 -3.96
N THR A 148 1.34 13.00 -3.43
CA THR A 148 2.51 13.39 -4.22
C THR A 148 3.50 12.24 -4.30
N TYR A 149 3.76 11.77 -5.51
CA TYR A 149 4.83 10.82 -5.79
C TYR A 149 6.08 11.56 -6.23
N THR A 150 7.20 11.34 -5.55
CA THR A 150 8.50 11.90 -5.88
C THR A 150 9.52 10.80 -6.13
N LEU A 151 10.23 10.85 -7.24
CA LEU A 151 11.40 10.02 -7.47
C LEU A 151 12.67 10.80 -7.18
N THR A 152 13.33 10.47 -6.07
CA THR A 152 14.52 11.21 -5.61
C THR A 152 15.80 10.76 -6.32
N ASP A 153 16.85 11.61 -6.25
CA ASP A 153 18.15 11.28 -6.84
C ASP A 153 18.96 10.23 -6.03
N ASP A 154 18.53 9.89 -4.82
CA ASP A 154 19.08 8.79 -4.03
C ASP A 154 18.26 7.49 -4.14
N ASN A 155 17.50 7.39 -5.25
CA ASN A 155 16.74 6.20 -5.66
C ASN A 155 15.60 5.85 -4.70
N ALA A 156 14.89 6.85 -4.18
CA ALA A 156 13.69 6.62 -3.39
C ALA A 156 12.43 7.05 -4.14
N VAL A 157 11.37 6.24 -4.03
CA VAL A 157 9.99 6.62 -4.32
C VAL A 157 9.39 7.11 -3.01
N GLU A 158 9.13 8.41 -2.92
CA GLU A 158 8.42 9.01 -1.79
C GLU A 158 6.95 9.19 -2.15
N ILE A 159 6.05 8.76 -1.26
CA ILE A 159 4.60 8.95 -1.37
C ILE A 159 4.18 9.80 -0.18
N HIS A 160 3.77 11.03 -0.45
CA HIS A 160 3.34 11.99 0.56
C HIS A 160 1.85 12.22 0.43
N TYR A 161 1.12 12.00 1.53
CA TYR A 161 -0.32 12.18 1.63
C TYR A 161 -0.60 13.41 2.47
N GLU A 162 -1.32 14.38 1.90
CA GLU A 162 -1.76 15.60 2.57
C GLU A 162 -3.26 15.78 2.38
N GLY A 163 -3.96 16.21 3.41
CA GLY A 163 -5.38 16.46 3.27
C GLY A 163 -5.95 17.32 4.40
N ILE A 164 -7.15 17.84 4.17
CA ILE A 164 -7.92 18.60 5.15
C ILE A 164 -9.40 18.28 5.02
N SER A 165 -10.08 18.11 6.13
CA SER A 165 -11.54 17.89 6.15
C SER A 165 -12.25 19.05 6.84
N ASP A 166 -13.46 19.40 6.36
CA ASP A 166 -14.31 20.41 6.98
C ASP A 166 -15.12 19.87 8.18
N GLN A 167 -15.09 18.55 8.40
CA GLN A 167 -15.71 17.89 9.55
C GLN A 167 -14.74 16.85 10.12
N ASP A 168 -15.00 16.41 11.37
CA ASP A 168 -14.30 15.25 11.94
C ASP A 168 -14.55 14.02 11.03
N THR A 169 -13.49 13.31 10.68
CA THR A 169 -13.54 12.16 9.76
C THR A 169 -12.48 11.13 10.12
N VAL A 170 -12.30 10.13 9.24
CA VAL A 170 -11.21 9.15 9.30
C VAL A 170 -10.26 9.40 8.14
N ALA A 171 -8.94 9.38 8.41
CA ALA A 171 -7.91 9.43 7.39
C ALA A 171 -6.79 8.43 7.74
N ASN A 172 -6.67 7.38 6.96
CA ASN A 172 -5.69 6.30 7.08
C ASN A 172 -5.34 5.80 5.67
N MET A 173 -4.61 6.62 4.93
CA MET A 173 -4.27 6.31 3.54
C MET A 173 -3.03 5.44 3.46
N THR A 174 -3.00 4.59 2.44
CA THR A 174 -1.85 3.73 2.13
C THR A 174 -1.68 3.53 0.63
N ASN A 175 -0.58 2.88 0.24
CA ASN A 175 -0.35 2.42 -1.13
C ASN A 175 -0.23 0.90 -1.16
N HIS A 176 -0.95 0.26 -2.07
CA HIS A 176 -1.04 -1.20 -2.19
C HIS A 176 -0.12 -1.74 -3.30
N SER A 177 1.15 -1.31 -3.31
CA SER A 177 2.12 -1.83 -4.27
C SER A 177 2.56 -3.25 -3.93
N TYR A 178 2.56 -4.09 -4.95
CA TYR A 178 3.06 -5.46 -4.90
C TYR A 178 4.50 -5.49 -5.38
N PHE A 179 5.44 -5.70 -4.48
CA PHE A 179 6.87 -5.72 -4.77
C PHE A 179 7.36 -7.12 -5.08
N ASN A 180 8.19 -7.22 -6.12
CA ASN A 180 9.03 -8.37 -6.39
C ASN A 180 10.41 -7.87 -6.83
N LEU A 181 11.39 -7.91 -5.93
CA LEU A 181 12.73 -7.39 -6.18
C LEU A 181 13.54 -8.23 -7.19
N GLY A 182 13.02 -9.41 -7.56
CA GLY A 182 13.53 -10.23 -8.64
C GLY A 182 13.08 -9.81 -10.05
N GLY A 183 12.09 -8.87 -10.11
CA GLY A 183 11.35 -8.46 -11.30
C GLY A 183 9.89 -8.92 -11.23
N HIS A 184 8.97 -8.11 -11.76
CA HIS A 184 7.53 -8.37 -11.68
C HIS A 184 7.11 -9.74 -12.27
N ASP A 185 7.89 -10.28 -13.20
CA ASP A 185 7.66 -11.55 -13.91
C ASP A 185 8.56 -12.70 -13.43
N SER A 186 9.30 -12.51 -12.33
CA SER A 186 10.31 -13.47 -11.87
C SER A 186 9.74 -14.66 -11.09
N GLY A 187 8.43 -14.75 -10.90
CA GLY A 187 7.77 -15.81 -10.12
C GLY A 187 7.67 -15.47 -8.63
N ASN A 188 7.73 -16.49 -7.77
CA ASN A 188 7.51 -16.31 -6.34
C ASN A 188 8.66 -15.58 -5.62
N VAL A 189 8.32 -14.99 -4.47
CA VAL A 189 9.26 -14.21 -3.62
C VAL A 189 9.87 -15.02 -2.47
N TYR A 190 9.79 -16.35 -2.49
CA TYR A 190 10.17 -17.20 -1.36
C TYR A 190 11.61 -17.00 -0.90
N GLU A 191 12.55 -16.79 -1.82
CA GLU A 191 13.98 -16.62 -1.52
C GLU A 191 14.35 -15.17 -1.18
N GLN A 192 13.44 -14.23 -1.38
CA GLN A 192 13.68 -12.84 -0.99
C GLN A 192 13.62 -12.71 0.52
N THR A 193 14.55 -11.97 1.11
CA THR A 193 14.56 -11.75 2.55
C THR A 193 13.79 -10.50 2.92
N LEU A 194 13.11 -10.57 4.06
CA LEU A 194 12.40 -9.45 4.68
C LEU A 194 12.85 -9.30 6.13
N GLN A 195 12.99 -8.07 6.60
CA GLN A 195 13.15 -7.67 7.99
C GLN A 195 12.13 -6.59 8.31
N LEU A 196 11.46 -6.68 9.46
CA LEU A 196 10.49 -5.69 9.94
C LEU A 196 10.97 -5.05 11.24
N ASN A 197 10.75 -3.74 11.39
CA ASN A 197 11.02 -3.00 12.63
C ASN A 197 9.84 -3.14 13.60
N ALA A 198 9.51 -4.38 13.97
CA ALA A 198 8.34 -4.67 14.79
C ALA A 198 8.58 -5.93 15.64
N THR A 199 8.36 -5.83 16.95
CA THR A 199 8.39 -6.95 17.89
C THR A 199 7.01 -7.48 18.23
N THR A 200 5.94 -6.82 17.74
CA THR A 200 4.55 -7.22 17.94
C THR A 200 3.75 -7.12 16.64
N TYR A 201 2.70 -7.94 16.56
CA TYR A 201 1.70 -7.90 15.49
C TYR A 201 0.30 -7.98 16.07
N THR A 202 -0.73 -7.69 15.27
CA THR A 202 -2.13 -7.85 15.66
C THR A 202 -2.67 -9.17 15.14
N PRO A 203 -2.92 -10.19 16.01
CA PRO A 203 -3.54 -11.43 15.60
C PRO A 203 -4.96 -11.19 15.08
N VAL A 204 -5.36 -11.98 14.08
CA VAL A 204 -6.73 -11.96 13.56
C VAL A 204 -7.60 -13.00 14.26
N SER A 205 -8.89 -12.71 14.39
CA SER A 205 -9.84 -13.58 15.08
C SER A 205 -10.30 -14.78 14.25
N ASP A 206 -10.32 -14.60 12.93
CA ASP A 206 -10.77 -15.61 11.95
C ASP A 206 -10.30 -15.24 10.53
N SER A 207 -10.79 -15.98 9.53
CA SER A 207 -10.50 -15.74 8.10
C SER A 207 -11.06 -14.43 7.54
N LYS A 208 -11.81 -13.64 8.31
CA LYS A 208 -12.26 -12.29 7.93
C LYS A 208 -11.21 -11.23 8.24
N SER A 209 -10.09 -11.63 8.86
CA SER A 209 -8.91 -10.80 9.12
C SER A 209 -9.19 -9.52 9.94
N ILE A 210 -10.15 -9.60 10.89
CA ILE A 210 -10.35 -8.54 11.88
C ILE A 210 -9.44 -8.81 13.08
N PRO A 211 -8.64 -7.84 13.55
CA PRO A 211 -7.77 -8.02 14.71
C PRO A 211 -8.56 -8.35 15.98
N THR A 212 -7.96 -9.16 16.86
CA THR A 212 -8.52 -9.49 18.19
C THR A 212 -8.44 -8.34 19.19
N GLY A 213 -7.68 -7.26 18.88
CA GLY A 213 -7.31 -6.20 19.83
C GLY A 213 -6.02 -6.48 20.60
N GLU A 214 -5.47 -7.68 20.48
CA GLU A 214 -4.21 -8.05 21.12
C GLU A 214 -3.00 -7.52 20.32
N LEU A 215 -1.92 -7.19 21.06
CA LEU A 215 -0.57 -6.99 20.52
C LEU A 215 0.28 -8.22 20.91
N ALA A 216 0.30 -9.23 20.04
CA ALA A 216 1.03 -10.46 20.30
C ALA A 216 2.52 -10.34 19.95
N PRO A 217 3.43 -10.90 20.76
CA PRO A 217 4.85 -10.89 20.43
C PRO A 217 5.15 -11.78 19.22
N VAL A 218 6.05 -11.33 18.35
CA VAL A 218 6.50 -12.13 17.20
C VAL A 218 7.52 -13.20 17.60
N ALA A 219 8.27 -12.98 18.69
CA ALA A 219 9.38 -13.83 19.12
C ALA A 219 8.96 -15.30 19.31
N GLY A 220 9.71 -16.22 18.69
CA GLY A 220 9.47 -17.65 18.77
C GLY A 220 8.30 -18.15 17.92
N THR A 221 7.77 -17.32 17.01
CA THR A 221 6.69 -17.65 16.08
C THR A 221 7.15 -17.48 14.62
N PRO A 222 6.42 -18.02 13.63
CA PRO A 222 6.67 -17.74 12.23
C PRO A 222 6.53 -16.25 11.84
N MET A 223 5.92 -15.42 12.70
CA MET A 223 5.75 -13.97 12.49
C MET A 223 7.02 -13.18 12.80
N ASP A 224 8.08 -13.81 13.33
CA ASP A 224 9.32 -13.13 13.70
C ASP A 224 10.15 -12.77 12.45
N PHE A 225 10.13 -11.48 12.09
CA PHE A 225 10.95 -10.83 11.07
C PHE A 225 11.85 -9.75 11.67
N THR A 226 12.15 -9.81 12.96
CA THR A 226 13.07 -8.86 13.62
C THR A 226 14.49 -8.97 13.06
N GLU A 227 14.87 -10.13 12.53
CA GLU A 227 16.08 -10.36 11.76
C GLU A 227 15.74 -10.72 10.29
N PRO A 228 16.64 -10.48 9.33
CA PRO A 228 16.40 -10.82 7.94
C PRO A 228 16.06 -12.32 7.76
N LYS A 229 14.88 -12.60 7.24
CA LYS A 229 14.37 -13.95 7.04
C LYS A 229 13.78 -14.10 5.63
N ALA A 230 14.06 -15.22 4.96
CA ALA A 230 13.44 -15.53 3.68
C ALA A 230 11.92 -15.61 3.84
N ILE A 231 11.16 -14.94 2.97
CA ILE A 231 9.70 -14.86 3.04
C ILE A 231 9.08 -16.27 3.00
N GLY A 232 9.62 -17.17 2.18
CA GLY A 232 9.11 -18.54 2.06
C GLY A 232 9.46 -19.48 3.20
N LYS A 233 10.36 -19.08 4.15
CA LYS A 233 10.94 -20.01 5.13
C LYS A 233 9.89 -20.69 6.03
N GLU A 234 8.88 -19.93 6.47
CA GLU A 234 7.86 -20.41 7.41
C GLU A 234 6.43 -20.05 6.98
N ILE A 235 6.26 -19.60 5.73
CA ILE A 235 4.99 -19.07 5.23
C ILE A 235 3.85 -20.10 5.24
N ASP A 236 4.18 -21.38 5.16
CA ASP A 236 3.25 -22.52 5.21
C ASP A 236 3.40 -23.32 6.51
N ALA A 237 3.96 -22.72 7.58
CA ALA A 237 4.09 -23.38 8.89
C ALA A 237 2.71 -23.70 9.49
N ASP A 238 2.67 -24.76 10.32
CA ASP A 238 1.50 -25.13 11.11
C ASP A 238 1.30 -24.13 12.26
N PHE A 239 0.85 -22.93 11.89
CA PHE A 239 0.59 -21.81 12.78
C PHE A 239 -0.78 -21.22 12.45
N GLU A 240 -1.66 -21.15 13.44
CA GLU A 240 -3.07 -20.81 13.29
C GLU A 240 -3.29 -19.52 12.48
N GLN A 241 -2.52 -18.48 12.75
CA GLN A 241 -2.64 -17.19 12.07
C GLN A 241 -2.34 -17.32 10.57
N LEU A 242 -1.30 -18.07 10.19
CA LEU A 242 -0.98 -18.30 8.78
C LEU A 242 -2.03 -19.17 8.08
N GLN A 243 -2.67 -20.09 8.80
CA GLN A 243 -3.76 -20.90 8.26
C GLN A 243 -5.01 -20.07 7.99
N MET A 244 -5.37 -19.15 8.91
CA MET A 244 -6.53 -18.27 8.78
C MET A 244 -6.45 -17.36 7.55
N THR A 245 -5.26 -16.85 7.23
CA THR A 245 -5.03 -15.86 6.14
C THR A 245 -4.38 -16.47 4.90
N GLY A 246 -4.15 -17.79 4.91
CA GLY A 246 -3.51 -18.50 3.80
C GLY A 246 -2.03 -18.13 3.59
N GLY A 247 -1.35 -17.59 4.60
CA GLY A 247 0.03 -17.11 4.65
C GLY A 247 0.15 -15.76 5.35
N TYR A 248 1.25 -15.03 5.15
CA TYR A 248 1.39 -13.70 5.75
C TYR A 248 0.37 -12.72 5.16
N ASP A 249 -0.49 -12.18 5.99
CA ASP A 249 -1.42 -11.08 5.74
C ASP A 249 -1.80 -10.46 7.09
N HIS A 250 -0.80 -9.82 7.73
CA HIS A 250 -0.92 -9.35 9.10
C HIS A 250 -0.35 -7.96 9.27
N ASN A 251 -0.93 -7.22 10.20
CA ASN A 251 -0.46 -5.91 10.62
C ASN A 251 0.60 -6.05 11.73
N PHE A 252 1.75 -5.42 11.53
CA PHE A 252 2.85 -5.33 12.48
C PHE A 252 2.92 -3.92 13.04
N VAL A 253 3.03 -3.80 14.36
CA VAL A 253 3.14 -2.51 15.05
C VAL A 253 4.61 -2.13 15.15
N LEU A 254 4.96 -0.97 14.61
CA LEU A 254 6.34 -0.54 14.46
C LEU A 254 6.97 -0.10 15.79
N ASP A 255 8.19 -0.57 16.06
CA ASP A 255 8.98 -0.24 17.24
C ASP A 255 9.64 1.15 17.08
N LYS A 256 8.83 2.21 17.07
CA LYS A 256 9.28 3.59 16.96
C LYS A 256 8.36 4.53 17.76
N PRO A 257 8.82 5.73 18.15
CA PRO A 257 7.94 6.73 18.75
C PRO A 257 6.78 7.09 17.82
N GLU A 258 5.61 7.37 18.38
CA GLU A 258 4.44 7.82 17.63
C GLU A 258 4.76 9.04 16.76
N GLY A 259 4.33 8.99 15.50
CA GLY A 259 4.58 10.04 14.51
C GLY A 259 6.06 10.20 14.06
N ALA A 260 7.01 9.45 14.64
CA ALA A 260 8.38 9.48 14.15
C ALA A 260 8.49 8.88 12.76
N PHE A 261 9.19 9.54 11.86
CA PHE A 261 9.55 8.98 10.55
C PHE A 261 10.78 8.08 10.71
N ASP A 262 10.59 6.76 10.57
CA ASP A 262 11.65 5.76 10.76
C ASP A 262 11.47 4.59 9.80
N TRP A 263 12.47 3.69 9.73
CA TRP A 263 12.37 2.50 8.90
C TRP A 263 11.28 1.54 9.42
N MET A 264 10.52 0.98 8.50
CA MET A 264 9.49 -0.03 8.80
C MET A 264 9.89 -1.42 8.34
N ALA A 265 10.62 -1.50 7.21
CA ALA A 265 11.01 -2.76 6.59
C ALA A 265 12.29 -2.64 5.78
N LYS A 266 13.00 -3.78 5.61
CA LYS A 266 14.10 -3.97 4.66
C LYS A 266 13.89 -5.28 3.93
N ALA A 267 14.03 -5.25 2.60
CA ALA A 267 13.92 -6.44 1.76
C ALA A 267 15.13 -6.56 0.83
N TYR A 268 15.46 -7.77 0.42
CA TYR A 268 16.59 -8.02 -0.47
C TYR A 268 16.35 -9.24 -1.36
N CYS A 269 16.78 -9.14 -2.61
CA CYS A 269 16.81 -10.24 -3.59
C CYS A 269 18.23 -10.49 -4.06
N GLU A 270 18.81 -11.63 -3.72
CA GLU A 270 20.19 -12.02 -4.10
C GLU A 270 20.35 -12.15 -5.62
N LYS A 271 19.33 -12.64 -6.32
CA LYS A 271 19.35 -12.84 -7.77
C LYS A 271 19.66 -11.55 -8.52
N THR A 272 19.03 -10.44 -8.16
CA THR A 272 19.20 -9.13 -8.80
C THR A 272 20.19 -8.22 -8.07
N GLY A 273 20.48 -8.51 -6.79
CA GLY A 273 21.21 -7.62 -5.90
C GLY A 273 20.40 -6.41 -5.45
N ILE A 274 19.11 -6.31 -5.82
CA ILE A 274 18.26 -5.20 -5.42
C ILE A 274 17.84 -5.36 -3.95
N ALA A 275 18.07 -4.30 -3.18
CA ALA A 275 17.57 -4.14 -1.83
C ALA A 275 16.58 -2.98 -1.78
N MET A 276 15.58 -3.09 -0.91
CA MET A 276 14.61 -2.03 -0.62
C MET A 276 14.60 -1.74 0.88
N GLU A 277 14.73 -0.47 1.24
CA GLU A 277 14.51 0.04 2.60
C GLU A 277 13.23 0.86 2.58
N ALA A 278 12.28 0.55 3.44
CA ALA A 278 11.00 1.24 3.52
C ALA A 278 10.88 2.00 4.84
N TYR A 279 10.36 3.23 4.78
CA TYR A 279 10.23 4.15 5.90
C TYR A 279 8.83 4.75 5.95
N THR A 280 8.34 5.06 7.15
CA THR A 280 7.04 5.73 7.34
C THR A 280 6.95 6.43 8.69
N ASP A 281 6.06 7.41 8.80
CA ASP A 281 5.59 8.00 10.06
C ASP A 281 4.34 7.30 10.62
N CYS A 282 3.66 6.45 9.85
CA CYS A 282 2.54 5.65 10.31
C CYS A 282 2.94 4.66 11.42
N PRO A 283 2.01 4.31 12.35
CA PRO A 283 2.33 3.47 13.51
C PRO A 283 2.54 1.99 13.20
N ALA A 284 2.09 1.52 12.04
CA ALA A 284 2.09 0.09 11.70
C ALA A 284 2.31 -0.15 10.21
N VAL A 285 2.53 -1.40 9.84
CA VAL A 285 2.65 -1.87 8.45
C VAL A 285 1.91 -3.21 8.29
N GLN A 286 1.06 -3.31 7.26
CA GLN A 286 0.56 -4.59 6.79
C GLN A 286 1.65 -5.26 5.94
N PHE A 287 2.04 -6.47 6.31
CA PHE A 287 2.82 -7.35 5.45
C PHE A 287 1.89 -8.41 4.86
N TYR A 288 1.71 -8.33 3.54
CA TYR A 288 0.89 -9.24 2.76
C TYR A 288 1.73 -9.94 1.67
N ALA A 289 1.73 -11.25 1.65
CA ALA A 289 2.56 -12.04 0.74
C ALA A 289 1.82 -12.50 -0.53
N ALA A 290 0.91 -11.70 -1.06
CA ALA A 290 0.14 -11.97 -2.29
C ALA A 290 -0.51 -13.37 -2.31
N ASN A 291 -1.15 -13.74 -1.19
CA ASN A 291 -1.72 -15.08 -0.98
C ASN A 291 -2.87 -15.43 -1.93
N PHE A 292 -3.58 -14.42 -2.46
CA PHE A 292 -4.82 -14.58 -3.20
C PHE A 292 -4.70 -14.30 -4.71
N LEU A 293 -3.49 -13.99 -5.21
CA LEU A 293 -3.26 -13.92 -6.66
C LEU A 293 -3.49 -15.28 -7.29
N ASN A 294 -4.23 -15.31 -8.41
CA ASN A 294 -4.58 -16.54 -9.11
C ASN A 294 -4.73 -16.28 -10.61
N ASN A 295 -3.72 -16.65 -11.38
CA ASN A 295 -3.71 -16.55 -12.84
C ASN A 295 -4.05 -15.12 -13.34
N GLU A 296 -3.59 -14.09 -12.62
CA GLU A 296 -3.83 -12.67 -12.97
C GLU A 296 -2.95 -12.25 -14.13
N LYS A 297 -3.55 -11.72 -15.19
CA LYS A 297 -2.82 -11.24 -16.38
C LYS A 297 -2.18 -9.88 -16.07
N GLY A 298 -0.87 -9.83 -16.07
CA GLY A 298 -0.09 -8.64 -15.75
C GLY A 298 0.63 -8.02 -16.94
N LYS A 299 1.61 -7.16 -16.62
CA LYS A 299 2.43 -6.44 -17.60
C LYS A 299 3.22 -7.36 -18.51
N ASN A 300 3.38 -6.94 -19.78
CA ASN A 300 4.19 -7.62 -20.80
C ASN A 300 3.83 -9.11 -20.99
N GLY A 301 2.57 -9.47 -20.75
CA GLY A 301 2.09 -10.85 -20.86
C GLY A 301 2.49 -11.76 -19.71
N ALA A 302 3.04 -11.23 -18.61
CA ALA A 302 3.28 -11.99 -17.39
C ALA A 302 1.96 -12.49 -16.80
N VAL A 303 2.02 -13.62 -16.09
CA VAL A 303 0.91 -14.16 -15.31
C VAL A 303 1.34 -14.15 -13.84
N TYR A 304 0.54 -13.49 -13.01
CA TYR A 304 0.80 -13.39 -11.58
C TYR A 304 -0.04 -14.42 -10.82
N ASP A 305 0.64 -15.18 -9.99
CA ASP A 305 0.06 -16.22 -9.15
C ASP A 305 0.39 -15.99 -7.68
N LYS A 306 -0.15 -16.85 -6.82
CA LYS A 306 0.09 -16.87 -5.38
C LYS A 306 1.58 -16.71 -5.06
N ARG A 307 1.90 -15.75 -4.19
CA ARG A 307 3.27 -15.48 -3.70
C ARG A 307 4.24 -14.91 -4.75
N HIS A 308 3.73 -14.35 -5.86
CA HIS A 308 4.58 -13.67 -6.84
C HIS A 308 5.00 -12.26 -6.40
N ALA A 309 4.54 -11.78 -5.25
CA ALA A 309 4.94 -10.49 -4.69
C ALA A 309 4.69 -10.43 -3.18
N PHE A 310 5.09 -9.31 -2.59
CA PHE A 310 4.70 -8.90 -1.24
C PHE A 310 4.31 -7.42 -1.19
N CYS A 311 3.40 -7.06 -0.30
CA CYS A 311 3.00 -5.68 -0.03
C CYS A 311 3.50 -5.24 1.35
N LEU A 312 3.85 -3.96 1.46
CA LEU A 312 4.19 -3.27 2.71
C LEU A 312 3.35 -2.00 2.77
N GLU A 313 2.19 -2.09 3.40
CA GLU A 313 1.20 -1.01 3.46
C GLU A 313 1.33 -0.30 4.80
N SER A 314 1.92 0.91 4.80
CA SER A 314 2.00 1.74 6.00
C SER A 314 0.61 2.21 6.40
N GLN A 315 0.23 2.06 7.68
CA GLN A 315 -1.15 2.29 8.10
C GLN A 315 -1.29 2.49 9.62
N TYR A 316 -2.48 2.88 10.05
CA TYR A 316 -2.99 2.59 11.40
C TYR A 316 -3.46 1.13 11.46
N CYS A 317 -3.52 0.55 12.66
CA CYS A 317 -3.96 -0.84 12.80
C CYS A 317 -5.35 -1.05 12.17
N PRO A 318 -5.59 -2.20 11.52
CA PRO A 318 -6.93 -2.52 11.02
C PRO A 318 -7.97 -2.42 12.14
N ASN A 319 -9.17 -1.94 11.81
CA ASN A 319 -10.28 -1.73 12.75
C ASN A 319 -9.99 -0.77 13.92
N ALA A 320 -8.91 0.04 13.87
CA ALA A 320 -8.53 0.96 14.95
C ALA A 320 -9.66 1.95 15.33
N VAL A 321 -10.53 2.31 14.40
CA VAL A 321 -11.71 3.17 14.68
C VAL A 321 -12.68 2.58 15.71
N ASN A 322 -12.63 1.26 15.92
CA ASN A 322 -13.47 0.50 16.87
C ASN A 322 -12.68 0.00 18.08
N ASP A 323 -11.35 0.16 18.12
CA ASP A 323 -10.51 -0.32 19.22
C ASP A 323 -9.59 0.79 19.73
N THR A 324 -9.91 1.34 20.89
CA THR A 324 -9.17 2.45 21.52
C THR A 324 -7.79 2.05 22.08
N HIS A 325 -7.42 0.77 22.08
CA HIS A 325 -6.06 0.33 22.42
C HIS A 325 -5.04 0.66 21.32
N PHE A 326 -5.53 0.87 20.09
CA PHE A 326 -4.69 1.25 18.96
C PHE A 326 -4.63 2.77 18.79
N ALA A 327 -3.58 3.26 18.17
CA ALA A 327 -3.51 4.64 17.66
C ALA A 327 -4.73 4.89 16.74
N GLN A 328 -5.36 6.06 16.87
CA GLN A 328 -6.63 6.35 16.22
C GLN A 328 -6.43 7.14 14.92
N PRO A 329 -7.08 6.74 13.82
CA PRO A 329 -7.00 7.45 12.53
C PRO A 329 -8.01 8.60 12.40
N PHE A 330 -8.53 9.12 13.49
CA PHE A 330 -9.48 10.23 13.46
C PHE A 330 -8.78 11.55 13.14
N LEU A 331 -9.28 12.24 12.13
CA LEU A 331 -8.86 13.58 11.73
C LEU A 331 -9.92 14.60 12.18
N LYS A 332 -9.51 15.62 12.91
CA LYS A 332 -10.41 16.70 13.35
C LYS A 332 -10.67 17.69 12.21
N ALA A 333 -11.86 18.32 12.24
CA ALA A 333 -12.21 19.38 11.30
C ALA A 333 -11.15 20.49 11.27
N GLY A 334 -10.62 20.79 10.09
CA GLY A 334 -9.58 21.79 9.89
C GLY A 334 -8.16 21.35 10.29
N GLU A 335 -7.98 20.16 10.82
CA GLU A 335 -6.67 19.58 11.08
C GLU A 335 -6.05 19.06 9.77
N LYS A 336 -4.74 19.24 9.61
CA LYS A 336 -4.02 18.73 8.45
C LYS A 336 -3.70 17.24 8.64
N TYR A 337 -4.16 16.40 7.70
CA TYR A 337 -3.63 15.06 7.51
C TYR A 337 -2.29 15.19 6.77
N ASP A 338 -1.24 14.58 7.30
CA ASP A 338 0.12 14.71 6.76
C ASP A 338 0.91 13.46 7.11
N THR A 339 1.04 12.52 6.17
CA THR A 339 1.79 11.27 6.36
C THR A 339 2.64 10.96 5.16
N LYS A 340 3.74 10.23 5.38
CA LYS A 340 4.69 9.89 4.33
C LYS A 340 5.17 8.45 4.41
N THR A 341 5.28 7.83 3.23
CA THR A 341 5.93 6.53 3.03
C THR A 341 7.01 6.65 1.98
N VAL A 342 8.17 6.03 2.22
CA VAL A 342 9.32 6.07 1.32
C VAL A 342 9.83 4.66 1.07
N TYR A 343 10.02 4.32 -0.19
CA TYR A 343 10.67 3.08 -0.63
C TYR A 343 12.00 3.45 -1.33
N ARG A 344 13.11 3.20 -0.66
CA ARG A 344 14.46 3.48 -1.17
C ARG A 344 15.09 2.21 -1.70
N PHE A 345 15.62 2.28 -2.93
CA PHE A 345 16.23 1.15 -3.60
C PHE A 345 17.75 1.28 -3.64
N LEU A 346 18.42 0.17 -3.36
CA LEU A 346 19.87 0.03 -3.30
C LEU A 346 20.28 -1.21 -4.11
N VAL A 347 21.52 -1.25 -4.55
CA VAL A 347 22.14 -2.45 -5.17
C VAL A 347 23.27 -2.92 -4.26
N LYS A 348 23.28 -4.21 -3.91
CA LYS A 348 24.29 -4.86 -3.03
C LYS A 348 25.07 -5.94 -3.77
#